data_21e0977ceb6c039772c308b1199b7d01
#
_entry.id   21e0977ceb6c039772c308b1199b7d01
#
_cell.length_a   1.000
_cell.length_b   1.000
_cell.length_c   1.000
_cell.angle_alpha   90.00
_cell.angle_beta   90.00
_cell.angle_gamma   90.00
#
_symmetry.space_group_name_H-M   'P 1'
#
loop_
_entity.id
_entity.type
_entity.pdbx_description
1 polymer ?
#
loop_
_entity_poly.entity_id
_entity_poly.type
_entity_poly.pdbx_seq_one_letter_code
_entity_poly.pdbx_strand_id
1 'polypeptide(L)'
;MNRIQVILTIDTDNLPTNFPEILKEEQEVVKQWKQEGFLENLFLRDTKNGAILIFKDITEDRARELMEQLPFFKLRKSIEYYNLIKQF
;
A
#
# COMPACT_ATOMS: atom_id res chain seq x y z
N MET A 1 -0.47 14.27 -15.67
CA MET A 1 -0.97 14.02 -14.31
C MET A 1 -0.05 13.06 -13.59
N ASN A 2 0.18 13.35 -12.34
CA ASN A 2 1.13 12.55 -11.55
C ASN A 2 0.43 11.43 -10.81
N ARG A 3 1.18 10.34 -10.62
CA ARG A 3 0.79 9.21 -9.79
C ARG A 3 1.91 8.92 -8.81
N ILE A 4 1.57 8.32 -7.68
CA ILE A 4 2.57 7.84 -6.72
C ILE A 4 2.46 6.32 -6.70
N GLN A 5 3.55 5.64 -7.05
CA GLN A 5 3.62 4.18 -6.94
C GLN A 5 4.30 3.82 -5.63
N VAL A 6 3.67 2.96 -4.86
CA VAL A 6 4.26 2.43 -3.64
C VAL A 6 4.41 0.93 -3.80
N ILE A 7 5.62 0.44 -3.57
CA ILE A 7 5.91 -1.00 -3.58
C ILE A 7 6.19 -1.42 -2.16
N LEU A 8 5.27 -2.17 -1.58
CA LEU A 8 5.38 -2.67 -0.20
C LEU A 8 5.69 -4.15 -0.23
N THR A 9 6.79 -4.53 0.42
CA THR A 9 7.16 -5.94 0.61
C THR A 9 7.11 -6.24 2.09
N ILE A 10 6.38 -7.28 2.48
CA ILE A 10 6.27 -7.68 3.88
C ILE A 10 7.21 -8.86 4.18
N ASP A 11 7.61 -8.96 5.43
CA ASP A 11 8.47 -10.04 5.90
C ASP A 11 7.59 -11.25 6.25
N THR A 12 7.47 -12.16 5.29
CA THR A 12 6.62 -13.35 5.44
C THR A 12 7.23 -14.42 6.35
N ASP A 13 8.52 -14.28 6.70
CA ASP A 13 9.18 -15.23 7.58
C ASP A 13 8.90 -14.95 9.07
N ASN A 14 8.41 -13.75 9.38
CA ASN A 14 8.19 -13.30 10.75
C ASN A 14 6.79 -12.73 10.95
N LEU A 15 5.78 -13.41 10.41
CA LEU A 15 4.40 -12.96 10.56
C LEU A 15 3.90 -13.20 11.98
N PRO A 16 3.19 -12.23 12.58
CA PRO A 16 2.63 -12.43 13.92
C PRO A 16 1.49 -13.45 13.89
N THR A 17 1.19 -14.02 15.06
CA THR A 17 0.15 -15.05 15.17
C THR A 17 -1.24 -14.51 14.82
N ASN A 18 -1.45 -13.20 15.00
CA ASN A 18 -2.72 -12.55 14.67
C ASN A 18 -2.75 -11.98 13.25
N PHE A 19 -1.92 -12.50 12.35
CA PHE A 19 -1.84 -12.02 10.97
C PHE A 19 -3.21 -11.99 10.26
N PRO A 20 -4.08 -13.00 10.39
CA PRO A 20 -5.40 -12.94 9.74
C PRO A 20 -6.22 -11.72 10.16
N GLU A 21 -6.13 -11.28 11.40
CA GLU A 21 -6.81 -10.08 11.88
C GLU A 21 -6.19 -8.81 11.28
N ILE A 22 -4.85 -8.78 11.21
CA ILE A 22 -4.13 -7.66 10.61
C ILE A 22 -4.48 -7.55 9.12
N LEU A 23 -4.56 -8.68 8.41
CA LEU A 23 -4.94 -8.71 7.01
C LEU A 23 -6.34 -8.13 6.81
N LYS A 24 -7.27 -8.48 7.68
CA LYS A 24 -8.64 -7.96 7.60
C LYS A 24 -8.66 -6.44 7.79
N GLU A 25 -7.92 -5.93 8.77
CA GLU A 25 -7.82 -4.49 9.02
C GLU A 25 -7.20 -3.77 7.81
N GLU A 26 -6.16 -4.36 7.23
CA GLU A 26 -5.50 -3.82 6.04
C GLU A 26 -6.51 -3.68 4.89
N GLN A 27 -7.30 -4.72 4.64
CA GLN A 27 -8.28 -4.71 3.56
C GLN A 27 -9.35 -3.63 3.78
N GLU A 28 -9.75 -3.40 5.01
CA GLU A 28 -10.72 -2.36 5.34
C GLU A 28 -10.17 -0.96 5.05
N VAL A 29 -8.92 -0.71 5.41
CA VAL A 29 -8.28 0.59 5.17
C VAL A 29 -8.13 0.88 3.69
N VAL A 30 -7.61 -0.07 2.92
CA VAL A 30 -7.41 0.14 1.48
C VAL A 30 -8.74 0.27 0.75
N LYS A 31 -9.77 -0.42 1.19
CA LYS A 31 -11.11 -0.28 0.64
C LYS A 31 -11.65 1.14 0.86
N GLN A 32 -11.43 1.69 2.04
CA GLN A 32 -11.83 3.05 2.35
C GLN A 32 -11.10 4.06 1.45
N TRP A 33 -9.80 3.88 1.25
CA TRP A 33 -9.02 4.74 0.37
C TRP A 33 -9.53 4.69 -1.07
N LYS A 34 -9.95 3.51 -1.51
CA LYS A 34 -10.55 3.35 -2.83
C LYS A 34 -11.85 4.15 -2.93
N GLN A 35 -12.68 4.08 -1.90
CA GLN A 35 -13.95 4.80 -1.86
C GLN A 35 -13.74 6.31 -1.80
N GLU A 36 -12.70 6.78 -1.13
CA GLU A 36 -12.36 8.21 -1.06
C GLU A 36 -11.75 8.72 -2.37
N GLY A 37 -11.35 7.83 -3.27
CA GLY A 37 -10.97 8.18 -4.63
C GLY A 37 -9.49 8.44 -4.87
N PHE A 38 -8.63 8.41 -3.86
CA PHE A 38 -7.21 8.67 -4.07
C PHE A 38 -6.37 7.41 -4.27
N LEU A 39 -6.89 6.24 -3.96
CA LEU A 39 -6.24 4.98 -4.31
C LEU A 39 -6.82 4.50 -5.65
N GLU A 40 -6.04 4.64 -6.70
CA GLU A 40 -6.49 4.28 -8.05
C GLU A 40 -6.43 2.78 -8.30
N ASN A 41 -5.32 2.16 -7.94
CA ASN A 41 -5.09 0.74 -8.17
C ASN A 41 -4.40 0.10 -6.98
N LEU A 42 -4.70 -1.16 -6.77
CA LEU A 42 -4.01 -2.02 -5.81
C LEU A 42 -3.76 -3.35 -6.50
N PHE A 43 -2.49 -3.73 -6.59
CA PHE A 43 -2.09 -5.02 -7.14
C PHE A 43 -1.44 -5.84 -6.04
N LEU A 44 -1.85 -7.09 -5.89
CA LEU A 44 -1.17 -8.03 -5.01
C LEU A 44 -0.15 -8.80 -5.84
N ARG A 45 1.04 -8.98 -5.27
CA ARG A 45 2.07 -9.77 -5.94
C ARG A 45 1.69 -11.24 -5.85
N ASP A 46 1.90 -11.97 -6.95
CA ASP A 46 1.58 -13.41 -7.00
C ASP A 46 2.42 -14.24 -6.03
N THR A 47 3.57 -13.72 -5.61
CA THR A 47 4.41 -14.34 -4.57
C THR A 47 3.83 -14.18 -3.17
N LYS A 48 2.72 -13.41 -3.03
CA LYS A 48 1.99 -13.19 -1.78
C LYS A 48 2.80 -12.53 -0.67
N ASN A 49 3.86 -11.82 -1.03
CA ASN A 49 4.70 -11.13 -0.06
C ASN A 49 4.63 -9.61 -0.16
N GLY A 50 3.64 -9.08 -0.86
CA GLY A 50 3.54 -7.64 -0.96
C GLY A 50 2.49 -7.15 -1.94
N ALA A 51 2.47 -5.84 -2.12
CA ALA A 51 1.48 -5.17 -2.94
C ALA A 51 2.09 -3.95 -3.62
N ILE A 52 1.47 -3.54 -4.72
CA ILE A 52 1.78 -2.30 -5.42
C ILE A 52 0.53 -1.44 -5.36
N LEU A 53 0.68 -0.22 -4.84
CA LEU A 53 -0.42 0.74 -4.72
C LEU A 53 -0.14 1.92 -5.65
N ILE A 54 -1.16 2.34 -6.39
CA ILE A 54 -1.08 3.52 -7.23
C ILE A 54 -2.03 4.57 -6.66
N PHE A 55 -1.45 5.67 -6.16
CA PHE A 55 -2.20 6.80 -5.65
C PHE A 55 -2.31 7.90 -6.70
N LYS A 56 -3.40 8.64 -6.67
CA LYS A 56 -3.61 9.82 -7.51
C LYS A 56 -4.10 10.99 -6.65
N ASP A 57 -3.89 12.20 -7.15
CA ASP A 57 -4.40 13.43 -6.53
C ASP A 57 -3.88 13.70 -5.12
N ILE A 58 -2.75 13.10 -4.76
CA ILE A 58 -2.08 13.38 -3.49
C ILE A 58 -0.59 13.56 -3.73
N THR A 59 0.09 14.17 -2.76
CA THR A 59 1.55 14.34 -2.81
C THR A 59 2.25 13.08 -2.32
N GLU A 60 3.55 12.97 -2.61
CA GLU A 60 4.36 11.86 -2.07
C GLU A 60 4.37 11.90 -0.54
N ASP A 61 4.49 13.09 0.05
CA ASP A 61 4.49 13.21 1.52
C ASP A 61 3.19 12.67 2.12
N ARG A 62 2.06 12.97 1.48
CA ARG A 62 0.78 12.45 1.94
C ARG A 62 0.69 10.94 1.77
N ALA A 63 1.22 10.41 0.65
CA ALA A 63 1.25 8.96 0.43
C ALA A 63 2.06 8.26 1.53
N ARG A 64 3.21 8.85 1.92
CA ARG A 64 4.03 8.30 3.00
C ARG A 64 3.29 8.29 4.33
N GLU A 65 2.59 9.38 4.66
CA GLU A 65 1.78 9.46 5.88
C GLU A 65 0.70 8.37 5.90
N LEU A 66 0.01 8.18 4.76
CA LEU A 66 -1.03 7.17 4.66
C LEU A 66 -0.47 5.77 4.83
N MET A 67 0.65 5.47 4.17
CA MET A 67 1.27 4.14 4.28
C MET A 67 1.66 3.81 5.72
N GLU A 68 2.11 4.80 6.48
CA GLU A 68 2.47 4.60 7.89
C GLU A 68 1.27 4.20 8.75
N GLN A 69 0.05 4.48 8.29
CA GLN A 69 -1.18 4.12 8.98
C GLN A 69 -1.66 2.72 8.65
N LEU A 70 -1.10 2.09 7.61
CA LEU A 70 -1.49 0.74 7.24
C LEU A 70 -1.02 -0.29 8.27
N PRO A 71 -1.88 -1.25 8.65
CA PRO A 71 -1.44 -2.34 9.53
C PRO A 71 -0.20 -3.08 9.01
N PHE A 72 -0.07 -3.25 7.70
CA PHE A 72 1.07 -3.93 7.10
C PHE A 72 2.37 -3.14 7.16
N PHE A 73 2.30 -1.83 7.45
CA PHE A 73 3.51 -1.02 7.52
C PHE A 73 4.50 -1.56 8.56
N LYS A 74 3.99 -2.06 9.68
CA LYS A 74 4.82 -2.64 10.75
C LYS A 74 5.43 -3.98 10.35
N LEU A 75 4.88 -4.63 9.33
CA LEU A 75 5.35 -5.93 8.86
C LEU A 75 6.27 -5.80 7.65
N ARG A 76 6.61 -4.59 7.26
CA ARG A 76 7.37 -4.37 6.05
C ARG A 76 8.81 -4.90 6.16
N LYS A 77 9.24 -5.53 5.09
CA LYS A 77 10.65 -5.81 4.84
C LYS A 77 11.28 -4.63 4.11
N SER A 78 10.52 -4.06 3.18
CA SER A 78 10.94 -2.87 2.42
C SER A 78 9.71 -2.12 1.93
N ILE A 79 9.91 -0.83 1.64
CA ILE A 79 8.89 0.01 1.02
C ILE A 79 9.59 1.00 0.10
N GLU A 80 9.07 1.15 -1.11
CA GLU A 80 9.63 2.04 -2.12
C GLU A 80 8.55 2.96 -2.65
N TYR A 81 8.92 4.21 -2.92
CA TYR A 81 8.00 5.24 -3.42
C TYR A 81 8.57 5.81 -4.71
N TYR A 82 7.73 5.87 -5.75
CA TYR A 82 8.12 6.44 -7.03
C TYR A 82 7.07 7.42 -7.51
N ASN A 83 7.51 8.60 -7.93
CA ASN A 83 6.64 9.55 -8.60
C ASN A 83 6.56 9.17 -10.07
N LEU A 84 5.34 9.04 -10.58
CA LEU A 84 5.08 8.66 -11.95
C LEU A 84 4.35 9.77 -12.67
N ILE A 85 4.68 9.95 -13.94
CA ILE A 85 3.98 10.88 -14.82
C ILE A 85 3.14 10.04 -15.78
N LYS A 86 1.83 10.14 -15.62
CA LYS A 86 0.91 9.35 -16.45
C LYS A 86 0.94 9.88 -17.89
N GLN A 87 1.23 8.99 -18.83
CA GLN A 87 1.30 9.33 -20.26
C GLN A 87 -0.04 9.06 -20.98
N PHE A 88 -0.76 8.04 -20.53
CA PHE A 88 -2.02 7.63 -21.17
C PHE A 88 -3.16 7.56 -20.18
#